data_77316a9f83f6946735a83c100d964f1c
#
_entry.id   77316a9f83f6946735a83c100d964f1c
#
_cell.length_a   1.000
_cell.length_b   1.000
_cell.length_c   1.000
_cell.angle_alpha   90.00
_cell.angle_beta   90.00
_cell.angle_gamma   90.00
#
_symmetry.space_group_name_H-M   'P 1'
#
loop_
_entity.id
_entity.type
_entity.pdbx_description
1 polymer ?
#
loop_
_entity_poly.entity_id
_entity_poly.type
_entity_poly.pdbx_seq_one_letter_code
_entity_poly.pdbx_strand_id
1 'polypeptide(L)'
;RKELQELRGKDLVPRAQIEAEISELQKIPEEQRAPSVTKRLEMLQDACLFPEEWFVHVRNGKGGRERLSPIIGKNAGQIIERITDTPSEEKVWQHVHNCADIHGYRAEYATAIYKAHARAIEEIPYDRVNRGTGRRYQSEVYTCRKDEAGKKLDKAAMLICSKALGHNRISVVADNYIRGL
;
A
#
# COMPACT_ATOMS: atom_id res chain seq x y z
N ARG A 1 3.63 8.56 12.61
CA ARG A 1 4.59 9.59 13.05
C ARG A 1 6.02 9.06 13.03
N LYS A 2 6.31 7.94 13.70
CA LYS A 2 7.67 7.35 13.70
C LYS A 2 8.19 7.08 12.29
N GLU A 3 7.39 6.48 11.41
CA GLU A 3 7.75 6.23 10.02
C GLU A 3 8.19 7.51 9.28
N LEU A 4 7.46 8.63 9.48
CA LEU A 4 7.82 9.91 8.88
C LEU A 4 9.12 10.50 9.44
N GLN A 5 9.36 10.33 10.74
CA GLN A 5 10.59 10.82 11.38
C GLN A 5 11.84 10.02 11.02
N GLU A 6 11.66 8.80 10.49
CA GLU A 6 12.74 7.95 10.05
C GLU A 6 13.06 8.09 8.56
N LEU A 7 12.17 8.74 7.78
CA LEU A 7 12.34 8.94 6.35
C LEU A 7 13.56 9.82 6.03
N ARG A 8 14.38 9.36 5.09
CA ARG A 8 15.62 10.01 4.65
C ARG A 8 15.58 10.30 3.14
N GLY A 9 16.47 11.15 2.66
CA GLY A 9 16.57 11.47 1.22
C GLY A 9 16.75 10.23 0.35
N LYS A 10 17.54 9.25 0.80
CA LYS A 10 17.76 7.97 0.10
C LYS A 10 16.54 7.04 0.00
N ASP A 11 15.45 7.35 0.67
CA ASP A 11 14.26 6.49 0.68
C ASP A 11 13.29 6.80 -0.48
N LEU A 12 13.61 7.79 -1.33
CA LEU A 12 12.89 8.02 -2.57
C LEU A 12 13.33 7.02 -3.64
N VAL A 13 12.37 6.29 -4.20
CA VAL A 13 12.65 5.22 -5.16
C VAL A 13 11.84 5.45 -6.44
N PRO A 14 12.46 5.65 -7.60
CA PRO A 14 11.76 5.74 -8.87
C PRO A 14 11.32 4.36 -9.36
N ARG A 15 10.22 4.30 -10.10
CA ARG A 15 9.70 3.07 -10.74
C ARG A 15 10.76 2.34 -11.56
N ALA A 16 11.53 3.06 -12.36
CA ALA A 16 12.57 2.48 -13.19
C ALA A 16 13.60 1.66 -12.37
N GLN A 17 13.93 2.10 -11.16
CA GLN A 17 14.80 1.34 -10.26
C GLN A 17 14.13 0.07 -9.74
N ILE A 18 12.83 0.12 -9.45
CA ILE A 18 12.04 -1.04 -9.01
C ILE A 18 12.01 -2.10 -10.11
N GLU A 19 11.71 -1.69 -11.35
CA GLU A 19 11.64 -2.58 -12.51
C GLU A 19 12.99 -3.20 -12.85
N ALA A 20 14.08 -2.42 -12.78
CA ALA A 20 15.43 -2.92 -12.97
C ALA A 20 15.80 -3.97 -11.90
N GLU A 21 15.50 -3.71 -10.63
CA GLU A 21 15.78 -4.66 -9.53
C GLU A 21 14.95 -5.95 -9.68
N ILE A 22 13.67 -5.86 -10.07
CA ILE A 22 12.85 -7.05 -10.37
C ILE A 22 13.51 -7.89 -11.47
N SER A 23 13.93 -7.25 -12.57
CA SER A 23 14.56 -7.93 -13.70
C SER A 23 15.83 -8.67 -13.27
N GLU A 24 16.65 -8.08 -12.42
CA GLU A 24 17.85 -8.73 -11.89
C GLU A 24 17.52 -9.91 -10.96
N LEU A 25 16.58 -9.73 -10.03
CA LEU A 25 16.21 -10.79 -9.10
C LEU A 25 15.51 -11.97 -9.78
N GLN A 26 14.79 -11.73 -10.87
CA GLN A 26 14.13 -12.79 -11.63
C GLN A 26 15.10 -13.68 -12.40
N LYS A 27 16.35 -13.24 -12.66
CA LYS A 27 17.39 -14.09 -13.26
C LYS A 27 17.82 -15.24 -12.35
N ILE A 28 17.58 -15.12 -11.05
CA ILE A 28 17.85 -16.19 -10.07
C ILE A 28 16.73 -17.23 -10.18
N PRO A 29 17.02 -18.50 -10.50
CA PRO A 29 16.02 -19.57 -10.51
C PRO A 29 15.27 -19.66 -9.17
N GLU A 30 13.97 -19.96 -9.21
CA GLU A 30 13.12 -19.93 -8.03
C GLU A 30 13.63 -20.85 -6.90
N GLU A 31 14.14 -22.03 -7.29
CA GLU A 31 14.67 -23.03 -6.36
C GLU A 31 15.96 -22.57 -5.65
N GLN A 32 16.64 -21.55 -6.22
CA GLN A 32 17.90 -21.01 -5.68
C GLN A 32 17.70 -19.70 -4.93
N ARG A 33 16.46 -19.17 -4.88
CA ARG A 33 16.17 -17.91 -4.20
C ARG A 33 16.19 -18.11 -2.68
N ALA A 34 17.06 -17.36 -2.02
CA ALA A 34 16.97 -17.23 -0.57
C ALA A 34 15.63 -16.60 -0.15
N PRO A 35 15.08 -16.91 1.04
CA PRO A 35 13.82 -16.33 1.52
C PRO A 35 13.80 -14.79 1.53
N SER A 36 14.95 -14.16 1.76
CA SER A 36 15.11 -12.70 1.70
C SER A 36 14.92 -12.15 0.28
N VAL A 37 15.42 -12.85 -0.73
CA VAL A 37 15.25 -12.49 -2.14
C VAL A 37 13.80 -12.62 -2.56
N THR A 38 13.14 -13.72 -2.19
CA THR A 38 11.71 -13.92 -2.47
C THR A 38 10.87 -12.81 -1.85
N LYS A 39 11.11 -12.50 -0.56
CA LYS A 39 10.41 -11.41 0.13
C LYS A 39 10.67 -10.04 -0.50
N ARG A 40 11.91 -9.78 -0.95
CA ARG A 40 12.26 -8.54 -1.65
C ARG A 40 11.52 -8.43 -2.98
N LEU A 41 11.50 -9.51 -3.75
CA LEU A 41 10.80 -9.58 -5.03
C LEU A 41 9.29 -9.36 -4.87
N GLU A 42 8.66 -9.98 -3.87
CA GLU A 42 7.24 -9.75 -3.55
C GLU A 42 6.95 -8.28 -3.25
N MET A 43 7.81 -7.62 -2.45
CA MET A 43 7.63 -6.21 -2.13
C MET A 43 7.75 -5.30 -3.37
N LEU A 44 8.69 -5.58 -4.26
CA LEU A 44 8.87 -4.84 -5.51
C LEU A 44 7.68 -5.07 -6.46
N GLN A 45 7.21 -6.31 -6.58
CA GLN A 45 6.02 -6.65 -7.37
C GLN A 45 4.74 -5.99 -6.82
N ASP A 46 4.61 -5.88 -5.50
CA ASP A 46 3.52 -5.15 -4.89
C ASP A 46 3.52 -3.67 -5.26
N ALA A 47 4.70 -3.05 -5.42
CA ALA A 47 4.80 -1.67 -5.89
C ALA A 47 4.35 -1.52 -7.36
N CYS A 48 4.53 -2.54 -8.20
CA CYS A 48 4.08 -2.53 -9.59
C CYS A 48 2.54 -2.55 -9.74
N LEU A 49 1.78 -2.79 -8.67
CA LEU A 49 0.32 -2.65 -8.68
C LEU A 49 -0.13 -1.19 -8.80
N PHE A 50 0.75 -0.23 -8.57
CA PHE A 50 0.47 1.20 -8.60
C PHE A 50 1.03 1.81 -9.90
N PRO A 51 0.30 2.73 -10.57
CA PRO A 51 0.79 3.37 -11.79
C PRO A 51 1.81 4.48 -11.55
N GLU A 52 2.04 4.87 -10.30
CA GLU A 52 2.89 5.99 -9.92
C GLU A 52 4.37 5.77 -10.28
N GLU A 53 5.06 6.88 -10.59
CA GLU A 53 6.49 6.88 -10.93
C GLU A 53 7.41 6.92 -9.71
N TRP A 54 6.89 7.36 -8.55
CA TRP A 54 7.70 7.60 -7.35
C TRP A 54 7.13 6.91 -6.13
N PHE A 55 8.01 6.30 -5.38
CA PHE A 55 7.70 5.55 -4.17
C PHE A 55 8.57 5.99 -3.01
N VAL A 56 8.06 5.81 -1.80
CA VAL A 56 8.83 5.92 -0.57
C VAL A 56 9.11 4.54 -0.02
N HIS A 57 10.38 4.25 0.25
CA HIS A 57 10.81 3.03 0.90
C HIS A 57 10.65 3.16 2.41
N VAL A 58 9.62 2.58 2.96
CA VAL A 58 9.37 2.51 4.41
C VAL A 58 10.08 1.27 4.96
N ARG A 59 11.29 1.45 5.56
CA ARG A 59 12.13 0.35 6.04
C ARG A 59 11.61 -0.31 7.32
N ASN A 60 11.11 0.49 8.24
CA ASN A 60 10.67 0.03 9.56
C ASN A 60 9.26 0.53 9.86
N GLY A 61 8.30 0.04 9.10
CA GLY A 61 6.89 0.33 9.29
C GLY A 61 6.30 -0.29 10.56
N LYS A 62 5.00 -0.08 10.79
CA LYS A 62 4.29 -0.69 11.92
C LYS A 62 4.47 -2.21 11.93
N GLY A 63 5.00 -2.74 13.03
CA GLY A 63 5.31 -4.16 13.16
C GLY A 63 6.58 -4.60 12.43
N GLY A 64 7.52 -3.67 12.19
CA GLY A 64 8.81 -3.95 11.55
C GLY A 64 8.71 -4.25 10.05
N ARG A 65 7.62 -3.87 9.40
CA ARG A 65 7.39 -4.20 8.00
C ARG A 65 8.01 -3.19 7.06
N GLU A 66 8.74 -3.72 6.12
CA GLU A 66 9.29 -3.00 4.99
C GLU A 66 8.26 -2.97 3.84
N ARG A 67 8.17 -1.84 3.14
CA ARG A 67 7.31 -1.68 1.97
C ARG A 67 7.73 -0.51 1.09
N LEU A 68 7.29 -0.53 -0.16
CA LEU A 68 7.28 0.61 -1.06
C LEU A 68 5.86 1.19 -1.08
N SER A 69 5.74 2.47 -0.75
CA SER A 69 4.44 3.16 -0.74
C SER A 69 4.43 4.22 -1.85
N PRO A 70 3.46 4.22 -2.78
CA PRO A 70 3.40 5.21 -3.85
C PRO A 70 3.19 6.61 -3.29
N ILE A 71 3.77 7.63 -3.93
CA ILE A 71 3.55 9.05 -3.59
C ILE A 71 2.41 9.54 -4.46
N ILE A 72 1.26 9.83 -3.85
CA ILE A 72 0.03 10.21 -4.53
C ILE A 72 -0.57 11.49 -3.96
N GLY A 73 -1.52 12.04 -4.69
CA GLY A 73 -2.32 13.19 -4.26
C GLY A 73 -1.76 14.54 -4.73
N LYS A 74 -2.52 15.60 -4.42
CA LYS A 74 -2.24 16.97 -4.92
C LYS A 74 -0.88 17.54 -4.53
N ASN A 75 -0.29 17.07 -3.46
CA ASN A 75 0.99 17.51 -2.92
C ASN A 75 2.15 16.58 -3.31
N ALA A 76 1.93 15.59 -4.18
CA ALA A 76 2.94 14.60 -4.56
C ALA A 76 4.23 15.25 -5.07
N GLY A 77 4.13 16.24 -5.98
CA GLY A 77 5.28 16.97 -6.50
C GLY A 77 6.12 17.64 -5.42
N GLN A 78 5.48 18.34 -4.49
CA GLN A 78 6.18 19.00 -3.38
C GLN A 78 6.87 18.00 -2.43
N ILE A 79 6.26 16.84 -2.24
CA ILE A 79 6.85 15.78 -1.41
C ILE A 79 8.08 15.19 -2.10
N ILE A 80 7.99 14.91 -3.40
CA ILE A 80 9.10 14.40 -4.21
C ILE A 80 10.26 15.39 -4.21
N GLU A 81 10.00 16.66 -4.52
CA GLU A 81 11.00 17.74 -4.49
C GLU A 81 11.70 17.81 -3.14
N ARG A 82 10.94 17.87 -2.05
CA ARG A 82 11.49 17.90 -0.71
C ARG A 82 12.40 16.70 -0.40
N ILE A 83 12.01 15.49 -0.80
CA ILE A 83 12.83 14.29 -0.55
C ILE A 83 14.09 14.34 -1.42
N THR A 84 13.96 14.77 -2.68
CA THR A 84 15.08 14.90 -3.63
C THR A 84 16.11 15.91 -3.15
N ASP A 85 15.68 17.04 -2.60
CA ASP A 85 16.55 18.09 -2.08
C ASP A 85 17.18 17.74 -0.73
N THR A 86 16.71 16.67 -0.08
CA THR A 86 17.27 16.20 1.18
C THR A 86 18.48 15.31 0.94
N PRO A 87 19.65 15.59 1.55
CA PRO A 87 20.81 14.71 1.45
C PRO A 87 20.48 13.28 1.87
N SER A 88 21.12 12.31 1.21
CA SER A 88 20.82 10.88 1.29
C SER A 88 20.61 10.35 2.72
N GLU A 89 21.48 10.75 3.65
CA GLU A 89 21.46 10.26 5.05
C GLU A 89 20.69 11.18 6.00
N GLU A 90 20.23 12.33 5.53
CA GLU A 90 19.50 13.28 6.35
C GLU A 90 18.01 12.97 6.41
N LYS A 91 17.37 13.38 7.50
CA LYS A 91 15.93 13.23 7.69
C LYS A 91 15.18 14.26 6.85
N VAL A 92 14.19 13.81 6.09
CA VAL A 92 13.29 14.65 5.30
C VAL A 92 12.47 15.59 6.20
N TRP A 93 12.03 15.08 7.35
CA TRP A 93 11.35 15.88 8.38
C TRP A 93 12.11 15.81 9.70
N GLN A 94 12.72 16.92 10.08
CA GLN A 94 13.41 17.05 11.37
C GLN A 94 12.42 16.95 12.54
N HIS A 95 11.22 17.49 12.35
CA HIS A 95 10.16 17.49 13.34
C HIS A 95 8.81 17.22 12.69
N VAL A 96 8.02 16.34 13.29
CA VAL A 96 6.61 16.12 12.95
C VAL A 96 5.77 16.59 14.13
N HIS A 97 5.03 17.66 13.91
CA HIS A 97 4.25 18.32 14.97
C HIS A 97 3.28 17.35 15.65
N ASN A 98 3.11 17.52 16.97
CA ASN A 98 2.25 16.62 17.76
C ASN A 98 0.76 16.68 17.38
N CYS A 99 0.30 17.82 16.85
CA CYS A 99 -1.06 18.01 16.38
C CYS A 99 -1.29 17.52 14.93
N ALA A 100 -0.27 16.97 14.25
CA ALA A 100 -0.48 16.41 12.91
C ALA A 100 -1.46 15.24 12.97
N ASP A 101 -2.55 15.35 12.21
CA ASP A 101 -3.57 14.30 12.09
C ASP A 101 -3.10 13.19 11.16
N ILE A 102 -2.23 12.34 11.69
CA ILE A 102 -1.69 11.20 10.93
C ILE A 102 -2.80 10.20 10.54
N HIS A 103 -3.85 10.09 11.33
CA HIS A 103 -4.95 9.20 11.02
C HIS A 103 -5.80 9.74 9.85
N GLY A 104 -6.10 11.02 9.86
CA GLY A 104 -6.79 11.70 8.76
C GLY A 104 -6.02 11.57 7.44
N TYR A 105 -4.72 11.89 7.44
CA TYR A 105 -3.88 11.74 6.24
C TYR A 105 -3.81 10.29 5.74
N ARG A 106 -3.77 9.31 6.63
CA ARG A 106 -3.80 7.89 6.23
C ARG A 106 -5.15 7.48 5.66
N ALA A 107 -6.26 8.04 6.15
CA ALA A 107 -7.59 7.79 5.63
C ALA A 107 -7.78 8.42 4.25
N GLU A 108 -7.33 9.67 4.05
CA GLU A 108 -7.32 10.34 2.74
C GLU A 108 -6.49 9.54 1.72
N TYR A 109 -5.29 9.14 2.10
CA TYR A 109 -4.40 8.33 1.27
C TYR A 109 -5.04 6.99 0.87
N ALA A 110 -5.60 6.26 1.83
CA ALA A 110 -6.28 4.99 1.56
C ALA A 110 -7.50 5.16 0.65
N THR A 111 -8.27 6.23 0.88
CA THR A 111 -9.44 6.56 0.07
C THR A 111 -9.05 6.88 -1.37
N ALA A 112 -7.97 7.64 -1.57
CA ALA A 112 -7.46 7.96 -2.89
C ALA A 112 -7.02 6.70 -3.65
N ILE A 113 -6.25 5.81 -3.00
CA ILE A 113 -5.85 4.53 -3.58
C ILE A 113 -7.08 3.68 -3.90
N TYR A 114 -8.01 3.54 -2.96
CA TYR A 114 -9.20 2.74 -3.19
C TYR A 114 -9.99 3.23 -4.41
N LYS A 115 -10.25 4.54 -4.50
CA LYS A 115 -10.97 5.13 -5.64
C LYS A 115 -10.28 4.93 -6.99
N ALA A 116 -8.95 4.94 -7.00
CA ALA A 116 -8.17 4.72 -8.22
C ALA A 116 -8.22 3.26 -8.72
N HIS A 117 -8.45 2.29 -7.83
CA HIS A 117 -8.37 0.86 -8.15
C HIS A 117 -9.71 0.12 -8.02
N ALA A 118 -10.72 0.72 -7.40
CA ALA A 118 -12.00 0.04 -7.19
C ALA A 118 -12.79 -0.08 -8.48
N ARG A 119 -13.24 -1.29 -8.76
CA ARG A 119 -14.25 -1.57 -9.79
C ARG A 119 -15.64 -1.19 -9.28
N ALA A 120 -16.56 -0.88 -10.18
CA ALA A 120 -17.97 -0.74 -9.82
C ALA A 120 -18.48 -2.07 -9.24
N ILE A 121 -19.19 -2.01 -8.11
CA ILE A 121 -19.61 -3.23 -7.38
C ILE A 121 -20.51 -4.12 -8.26
N GLU A 122 -21.28 -3.50 -9.15
CA GLU A 122 -22.19 -4.15 -10.08
C GLU A 122 -21.44 -4.95 -11.16
N GLU A 123 -20.21 -4.55 -11.47
CA GLU A 123 -19.34 -5.21 -12.44
C GLU A 123 -18.55 -6.40 -11.86
N ILE A 124 -18.51 -6.49 -10.53
CA ILE A 124 -17.80 -7.58 -9.86
C ILE A 124 -18.70 -8.83 -9.87
N PRO A 125 -18.23 -9.96 -10.47
CA PRO A 125 -19.00 -11.18 -10.46
C PRO A 125 -19.35 -11.60 -9.03
N TYR A 126 -20.62 -11.64 -8.72
CA TYR A 126 -21.11 -12.13 -7.43
C TYR A 126 -21.17 -13.66 -7.49
N ASP A 127 -20.02 -14.29 -7.40
CA ASP A 127 -19.96 -15.76 -7.41
C ASP A 127 -20.35 -16.31 -6.03
N ARG A 128 -21.60 -16.79 -5.97
CA ARG A 128 -22.10 -17.60 -4.85
C ARG A 128 -21.66 -19.05 -4.95
N VAL A 129 -20.55 -19.36 -5.58
CA VAL A 129 -20.10 -20.73 -5.72
C VAL A 129 -19.80 -21.31 -4.35
N ASN A 130 -20.74 -22.08 -3.86
CA ASN A 130 -20.54 -23.02 -2.79
C ASN A 130 -19.69 -24.17 -3.36
N ARG A 131 -18.38 -24.09 -3.19
CA ARG A 131 -17.44 -25.11 -3.69
C ARG A 131 -17.50 -26.42 -2.89
N GLY A 132 -18.59 -26.72 -2.21
CA GLY A 132 -18.80 -27.98 -1.49
C GLY A 132 -17.92 -28.19 -0.25
N THR A 133 -17.08 -27.21 0.11
CA THR A 133 -16.11 -27.35 1.20
C THR A 133 -16.65 -26.92 2.57
N GLY A 134 -17.91 -26.53 2.67
CA GLY A 134 -18.52 -26.01 3.91
C GLY A 134 -17.92 -24.71 4.42
N ARG A 135 -16.93 -24.15 3.72
CA ARG A 135 -16.23 -22.92 4.09
C ARG A 135 -16.76 -21.74 3.31
N ARG A 136 -16.80 -20.61 3.99
CA ARG A 136 -17.34 -19.30 3.61
C ARG A 136 -17.11 -18.92 2.14
N TYR A 137 -18.13 -18.36 1.50
CA TYR A 137 -18.08 -17.82 0.15
C TYR A 137 -16.83 -16.95 -0.09
N GLN A 138 -16.05 -17.29 -1.10
CA GLN A 138 -14.98 -16.44 -1.60
C GLN A 138 -15.59 -15.40 -2.54
N SER A 139 -16.28 -14.41 -1.99
CA SER A 139 -16.74 -13.27 -2.78
C SER A 139 -15.59 -12.30 -2.97
N GLU A 140 -15.44 -11.73 -4.16
CA GLU A 140 -14.56 -10.58 -4.41
C GLU A 140 -15.13 -9.28 -3.85
N VAL A 141 -16.36 -9.29 -3.38
CA VAL A 141 -17.01 -8.20 -2.69
C VAL A 141 -16.86 -8.37 -1.19
N TYR A 142 -16.39 -7.32 -0.51
CA TYR A 142 -16.37 -7.22 0.95
C TYR A 142 -17.63 -6.52 1.42
N THR A 143 -18.35 -7.12 2.35
CA THR A 143 -19.48 -6.47 3.02
C THR A 143 -19.03 -5.94 4.36
N CYS A 144 -19.12 -4.62 4.54
CA CYS A 144 -18.77 -3.94 5.77
C CYS A 144 -19.63 -4.39 6.93
N ARG A 145 -19.07 -4.28 8.13
CA ARG A 145 -19.71 -4.58 9.41
C ARG A 145 -19.66 -3.33 10.28
N LYS A 146 -20.24 -3.36 11.45
CA LYS A 146 -20.26 -2.25 12.41
C LYS A 146 -21.01 -1.01 11.85
N ASP A 147 -20.39 0.17 11.94
CA ASP A 147 -21.00 1.47 11.64
C ASP A 147 -21.46 1.60 10.16
N GLU A 148 -20.81 0.93 9.24
CA GLU A 148 -21.15 0.92 7.81
C GLU A 148 -21.71 -0.46 7.35
N ALA A 149 -22.40 -1.18 8.24
CA ALA A 149 -22.94 -2.50 7.96
C ALA A 149 -23.79 -2.53 6.68
N GLY A 150 -23.49 -3.51 5.82
CA GLY A 150 -24.18 -3.69 4.54
C GLY A 150 -23.52 -2.99 3.34
N LYS A 151 -22.65 -2.00 3.56
CA LYS A 151 -21.87 -1.38 2.49
C LYS A 151 -20.94 -2.39 1.82
N LYS A 152 -20.90 -2.35 0.50
CA LYS A 152 -20.08 -3.27 -0.31
C LYS A 152 -18.86 -2.57 -0.86
N LEU A 153 -17.71 -3.24 -0.78
CA LEU A 153 -16.41 -2.74 -1.25
C LEU A 153 -15.71 -3.80 -2.11
N ASP A 154 -14.91 -3.36 -3.08
CA ASP A 154 -14.06 -4.23 -3.90
C ASP A 154 -12.87 -4.75 -3.07
N LYS A 155 -12.78 -6.07 -2.87
CA LYS A 155 -11.71 -6.70 -2.11
C LYS A 155 -10.34 -6.52 -2.75
N ALA A 156 -10.25 -6.52 -4.08
CA ALA A 156 -8.98 -6.32 -4.78
C ALA A 156 -8.41 -4.93 -4.48
N ALA A 157 -9.23 -3.88 -4.62
CA ALA A 157 -8.84 -2.52 -4.27
C ALA A 157 -8.49 -2.36 -2.79
N MET A 158 -9.25 -3.00 -1.89
CA MET A 158 -8.94 -3.02 -0.45
C MET A 158 -7.60 -3.70 -0.14
N LEU A 159 -7.24 -4.75 -0.87
CA LEU A 159 -5.95 -5.42 -0.71
C LEU A 159 -4.79 -4.51 -1.13
N ILE A 160 -4.95 -3.81 -2.24
CA ILE A 160 -3.98 -2.81 -2.71
C ILE A 160 -3.79 -1.71 -1.65
N CYS A 161 -4.87 -1.15 -1.11
CA CYS A 161 -4.81 -0.20 0.01
C CYS A 161 -4.10 -0.78 1.23
N SER A 162 -4.40 -2.02 1.58
CA SER A 162 -3.81 -2.70 2.73
C SER A 162 -2.30 -2.82 2.58
N LYS A 163 -1.81 -3.18 1.40
CA LYS A 163 -0.38 -3.26 1.07
C LYS A 163 0.30 -1.90 1.16
N ALA A 164 -0.27 -0.85 0.54
CA ALA A 164 0.25 0.51 0.59
C ALA A 164 0.37 1.06 2.02
N LEU A 165 -0.60 0.74 2.88
CA LEU A 165 -0.62 1.14 4.29
C LEU A 165 0.24 0.25 5.20
N GLY A 166 0.75 -0.89 4.71
CA GLY A 166 1.48 -1.86 5.50
C GLY A 166 0.61 -2.69 6.45
N HIS A 167 -0.66 -2.91 6.10
CA HIS A 167 -1.57 -3.78 6.84
C HIS A 167 -1.65 -5.17 6.20
N ASN A 168 -1.94 -6.20 7.01
CA ASN A 168 -2.16 -7.58 6.52
C ASN A 168 -3.64 -7.96 6.44
N ARG A 169 -4.54 -7.06 6.84
CA ARG A 169 -5.97 -7.35 6.94
C ARG A 169 -6.77 -6.27 6.23
N ILE A 170 -7.51 -6.66 5.22
CA ILE A 170 -8.40 -5.76 4.49
C ILE A 170 -9.49 -5.16 5.39
N SER A 171 -9.96 -5.89 6.42
CA SER A 171 -10.94 -5.37 7.39
C SER A 171 -10.46 -4.13 8.12
N VAL A 172 -9.15 -3.99 8.39
CA VAL A 172 -8.58 -2.80 9.02
C VAL A 172 -8.74 -1.58 8.11
N VAL A 173 -8.64 -1.76 6.81
CA VAL A 173 -8.84 -0.70 5.81
C VAL A 173 -10.30 -0.24 5.82
N ALA A 174 -11.25 -1.18 5.76
CA ALA A 174 -12.67 -0.88 5.83
C ALA A 174 -13.07 -0.19 7.15
N ASP A 175 -12.61 -0.74 8.28
CA ASP A 175 -13.04 -0.28 9.60
C ASP A 175 -12.46 1.09 9.99
N ASN A 176 -11.29 1.49 9.44
CA ASN A 176 -10.56 2.66 9.95
C ASN A 176 -10.20 3.72 8.91
N TYR A 177 -10.20 3.40 7.62
CA TYR A 177 -9.64 4.30 6.62
C TYR A 177 -10.59 4.64 5.46
N ILE A 178 -11.41 3.71 5.01
CA ILE A 178 -12.32 3.93 3.88
C ILE A 178 -13.74 4.12 4.42
N ARG A 179 -14.01 5.28 5.01
CA ARG A 179 -15.32 5.64 5.54
C ARG A 179 -15.96 6.73 4.67
N GLY A 180 -17.28 6.72 4.60
CA GLY A 180 -18.04 7.79 3.91
C GLY A 180 -17.87 7.82 2.39
N LEU A 181 -17.54 6.69 1.76
CA LEU A 181 -17.50 6.57 0.30
C LEU A 181 -18.90 6.41 -0.29
#